data_9855598bd1e7a2a55358baec4a724dbc
#
_entry.id   9855598bd1e7a2a55358baec4a724dbc
#
_cell.length_a   1.000
_cell.length_b   1.000
_cell.length_c   1.000
_cell.angle_alpha   90.00
_cell.angle_beta   90.00
_cell.angle_gamma   90.00
#
_symmetry.space_group_name_H-M   'P 1'
#
loop_
_entity.id
_entity.type
_entity.pdbx_description
1 polymer ?
#
loop_
_entity_poly.entity_id
_entity_poly.type
_entity_poly.pdbx_seq_one_letter_code
_entity_poly.pdbx_strand_id
1 'polypeptide(L)'
;AEGQFIMGSLAAAFFGYFLKLPPIIHPIVCIILAALVGMAWGGFAGWVKSKFGVHEVITTIMLNWIALYFSNLVVTFGKFYNETGQTSNDIQSTASIKMFQGLRNSSIPFVKDFFSADINFGIILAIILAFVVYYLLNKTSKGYELKAVGLNPNAAEFGGINVGSNL
;
A
#
# COMPACT_ATOMS: atom_id res chain seq x y z
N ALA A 1 0.92 4.36 9.55
CA ALA A 1 0.54 4.13 8.58
C ALA A 1 -0.56 3.16 8.14
N GLU A 2 -1.49 2.80 9.04
CA GLU A 2 -2.66 1.98 8.68
C GLU A 2 -3.53 2.66 7.60
N GLY A 3 -3.78 3.97 7.72
CA GLY A 3 -4.54 4.73 6.72
C GLY A 3 -3.95 4.68 5.32
N GLN A 4 -2.63 4.59 5.20
CA GLN A 4 -1.93 4.43 3.94
C GLN A 4 -2.24 3.08 3.28
N PHE A 5 -2.30 2.02 4.10
CA PHE A 5 -2.70 0.68 3.65
C PHE A 5 -4.18 0.65 3.25
N ILE A 6 -5.07 1.25 4.07
CA ILE A 6 -6.51 1.34 3.78
C ILE A 6 -6.75 2.05 2.45
N MET A 7 -6.11 3.20 2.22
CA MET A 7 -6.27 3.97 0.99
C MET A 7 -5.69 3.25 -0.23
N GLY A 8 -4.56 2.58 -0.08
CA GLY A 8 -3.96 1.75 -1.14
C GLY A 8 -4.83 0.56 -1.52
N SER A 9 -5.36 -0.17 -0.54
CA SER A 9 -6.25 -1.31 -0.78
C SER A 9 -7.59 -0.90 -1.38
N LEU A 10 -8.16 0.23 -0.92
CA LEU A 10 -9.36 0.82 -1.50
C LEU A 10 -9.16 1.16 -2.98
N ALA A 11 -8.03 1.80 -3.32
CA ALA A 11 -7.69 2.13 -4.71
C ALA A 11 -7.54 0.85 -5.55
N ALA A 12 -6.84 -0.17 -5.04
CA ALA A 12 -6.71 -1.44 -5.75
C ALA A 12 -8.06 -2.10 -6.03
N ALA A 13 -8.95 -2.15 -5.03
CA ALA A 13 -10.29 -2.72 -5.17
C ALA A 13 -11.17 -1.90 -6.12
N PHE A 14 -11.16 -0.58 -6.00
CA PHE A 14 -11.94 0.32 -6.85
C PHE A 14 -11.52 0.19 -8.33
N PHE A 15 -10.22 0.31 -8.61
CA PHE A 15 -9.72 0.19 -9.98
C PHE A 15 -9.82 -1.24 -10.51
N GLY A 16 -9.66 -2.26 -9.64
CA GLY A 16 -9.87 -3.66 -9.98
C GLY A 16 -11.32 -4.02 -10.34
N TYR A 17 -12.29 -3.23 -9.89
CA TYR A 17 -13.69 -3.38 -10.25
C TYR A 17 -14.06 -2.59 -11.51
N PHE A 18 -13.67 -1.32 -11.60
CA PHE A 18 -14.11 -0.42 -12.67
C PHE A 18 -13.31 -0.53 -13.96
N LEU A 19 -12.01 -0.85 -13.91
CA LEU A 19 -11.18 -0.97 -15.09
C LEU A 19 -11.39 -2.33 -15.77
N LYS A 20 -11.49 -2.32 -17.11
CA LYS A 20 -11.58 -3.52 -17.94
C LYS A 20 -10.31 -3.60 -18.80
N LEU A 21 -9.29 -4.26 -18.27
CA LEU A 21 -7.99 -4.41 -18.92
C LEU A 21 -7.67 -5.90 -19.17
N PRO A 22 -6.75 -6.20 -20.08
CA PRO A 22 -6.26 -7.57 -20.29
C PRO A 22 -5.70 -8.17 -18.98
N PRO A 23 -5.81 -9.49 -18.78
CA PRO A 23 -5.50 -10.14 -17.49
C PRO A 23 -4.04 -10.02 -17.02
N ILE A 24 -3.11 -9.64 -17.90
CA ILE A 24 -1.69 -9.43 -17.53
C ILE A 24 -1.45 -7.98 -17.08
N ILE A 25 -2.07 -7.01 -17.75
CA ILE A 25 -1.85 -5.57 -17.50
C ILE A 25 -2.69 -5.10 -16.30
N HIS A 26 -3.89 -5.65 -16.14
CA HIS A 26 -4.84 -5.23 -15.12
C HIS A 26 -4.26 -5.26 -13.69
N PRO A 27 -3.67 -6.36 -13.19
CA PRO A 27 -3.11 -6.39 -11.83
C PRO A 27 -1.92 -5.44 -11.67
N ILE A 28 -1.09 -5.27 -12.71
CA ILE A 28 0.06 -4.36 -12.66
C ILE A 28 -0.42 -2.91 -12.49
N VAL A 29 -1.42 -2.50 -13.26
CA VAL A 29 -2.00 -1.16 -13.16
C VAL A 29 -2.64 -0.95 -11.80
N CYS A 30 -3.38 -1.93 -11.26
CA CYS A 30 -3.98 -1.85 -9.93
C CYS A 30 -2.91 -1.68 -8.83
N ILE A 31 -1.79 -2.41 -8.91
CA ILE A 31 -0.68 -2.30 -7.95
C ILE A 31 -0.03 -0.90 -8.03
N ILE A 32 0.22 -0.39 -9.25
CA ILE A 32 0.81 0.94 -9.43
C ILE A 32 -0.12 2.02 -8.87
N LEU A 33 -1.42 1.96 -9.18
CA LEU A 33 -2.40 2.94 -8.69
C LEU A 33 -2.55 2.86 -7.17
N ALA A 34 -2.57 1.65 -6.59
CA ALA A 34 -2.58 1.46 -5.14
C ALA A 34 -1.34 2.07 -4.48
N ALA A 35 -0.16 1.86 -5.07
CA ALA A 35 1.09 2.43 -4.59
C ALA A 35 1.09 3.97 -4.67
N LEU A 36 0.62 4.54 -5.77
CA LEU A 36 0.51 6.00 -5.95
C LEU A 36 -0.43 6.64 -4.92
N VAL A 37 -1.62 6.06 -4.70
CA VAL A 37 -2.57 6.55 -3.70
C VAL A 37 -2.00 6.40 -2.29
N GLY A 38 -1.37 5.27 -1.98
CA GLY A 38 -0.69 5.05 -0.70
C GLY A 38 0.46 6.05 -0.47
N MET A 39 1.28 6.32 -1.49
CA MET A 39 2.34 7.33 -1.42
C MET A 39 1.78 8.74 -1.22
N ALA A 40 0.73 9.13 -1.94
CA ALA A 40 0.09 10.43 -1.80
C ALA A 40 -0.45 10.62 -0.37
N TRP A 41 -1.09 9.59 0.19
CA TRP A 41 -1.61 9.62 1.56
C TRP A 41 -0.51 9.73 2.61
N GLY A 42 0.57 8.97 2.48
CA GLY A 42 1.74 9.06 3.36
C GLY A 42 2.48 10.38 3.20
N GLY A 43 2.65 10.87 1.97
CA GLY A 43 3.24 12.16 1.66
C GLY A 43 2.46 13.33 2.24
N PHE A 44 1.13 13.24 2.29
CA PHE A 44 0.29 14.25 2.94
C PHE A 44 0.59 14.35 4.44
N ALA A 45 0.76 13.22 5.13
CA ALA A 45 1.15 13.21 6.54
C ALA A 45 2.52 13.86 6.77
N GLY A 46 3.50 13.54 5.93
CA GLY A 46 4.83 14.16 5.96
C GLY A 46 4.80 15.65 5.67
N TRP A 47 4.00 16.08 4.70
CA TRP A 47 3.82 17.49 4.38
C TRP A 47 3.23 18.29 5.55
N VAL A 48 2.21 17.75 6.22
CA VAL A 48 1.60 18.38 7.41
C VAL A 48 2.65 18.54 8.52
N LYS A 49 3.45 17.49 8.77
CA LYS A 49 4.54 17.55 9.75
C LYS A 49 5.55 18.64 9.40
N SER A 50 6.02 18.66 8.15
CA SER A 50 7.04 19.61 7.70
C SER A 50 6.57 21.06 7.75
N LYS A 51 5.30 21.32 7.40
CA LYS A 51 4.76 22.69 7.30
C LYS A 51 4.26 23.25 8.62
N PHE A 52 3.63 22.42 9.44
CA PHE A 52 2.95 22.86 10.66
C PHE A 52 3.66 22.44 11.95
N GLY A 53 4.72 21.64 11.87
CA GLY A 53 5.44 21.13 13.05
C GLY A 53 4.59 20.27 13.98
N VAL A 54 3.45 19.75 13.50
CA VAL A 54 2.53 18.94 14.30
C VAL A 54 3.15 17.59 14.62
N HIS A 55 2.86 17.09 15.83
CA HIS A 55 3.35 15.80 16.25
C HIS A 55 2.83 14.69 15.32
N GLU A 56 3.75 13.93 14.73
CA GLU A 56 3.44 12.94 13.67
C GLU A 56 2.44 11.87 14.12
N VAL A 57 2.48 11.49 15.40
CA VAL A 57 1.58 10.47 15.98
C VAL A 57 0.13 10.93 15.92
N ILE A 58 -0.14 12.18 16.31
CA ILE A 58 -1.50 12.73 16.30
C ILE A 58 -2.03 12.81 14.88
N THR A 59 -1.22 13.34 13.96
CA THR A 59 -1.60 13.47 12.55
C THR A 59 -1.89 12.10 11.92
N THR A 60 -1.05 11.09 12.18
CA THR A 60 -1.25 9.76 11.60
C THR A 60 -2.46 9.05 12.18
N ILE A 61 -2.76 9.19 13.47
CA ILE A 61 -3.99 8.63 14.08
C ILE A 61 -5.23 9.26 13.44
N MET A 62 -5.27 10.59 13.30
CA MET A 62 -6.40 11.27 12.67
C MET A 62 -6.58 10.85 11.21
N LEU A 63 -5.48 10.75 10.45
CA LEU A 63 -5.52 10.29 9.06
C LEU A 63 -5.95 8.83 8.92
N ASN A 64 -5.64 7.97 9.90
CA ASN A 64 -6.13 6.58 9.90
C ASN A 64 -7.66 6.53 10.01
N TRP A 65 -8.25 7.30 10.94
CA TRP A 65 -9.69 7.38 11.08
C TRP A 65 -10.37 7.98 9.84
N ILE A 66 -9.79 9.05 9.27
CA ILE A 66 -10.30 9.65 8.04
C ILE A 66 -10.27 8.63 6.91
N ALA A 67 -9.17 7.88 6.74
CA ALA A 67 -9.06 6.86 5.71
C ALA A 67 -10.10 5.75 5.88
N LEU A 68 -10.37 5.32 7.11
CA LEU A 68 -11.35 4.29 7.43
C LEU A 68 -12.76 4.74 7.08
N TYR A 69 -13.17 5.92 7.53
CA TYR A 69 -14.50 6.46 7.23
C TYR A 69 -14.66 6.78 5.75
N PHE A 70 -13.63 7.32 5.11
CA PHE A 70 -13.63 7.57 3.67
C PHE A 70 -13.75 6.27 2.87
N SER A 71 -13.03 5.21 3.28
CA SER A 71 -13.14 3.89 2.66
C SER A 71 -14.56 3.34 2.77
N ASN A 72 -15.17 3.40 3.95
CA ASN A 72 -16.54 2.96 4.16
C ASN A 72 -17.53 3.76 3.29
N LEU A 73 -17.33 5.07 3.20
CA LEU A 73 -18.14 5.93 2.35
C LEU A 73 -18.04 5.52 0.89
N VAL A 74 -16.83 5.33 0.35
CA VAL A 74 -16.63 4.94 -1.05
C VAL A 74 -17.21 3.55 -1.34
N VAL A 75 -17.04 2.59 -0.43
CA VAL A 75 -17.61 1.25 -0.58
C VAL A 75 -19.13 1.28 -0.60
N THR A 76 -19.77 2.15 0.18
CA THR A 76 -21.23 2.28 0.26
C THR A 76 -21.85 3.00 -0.95
N PHE A 77 -21.02 3.67 -1.79
CA PHE A 77 -21.51 4.44 -2.92
C PHE A 77 -21.78 3.60 -4.17
N GLY A 78 -23.04 3.61 -4.61
CA GLY A 78 -23.49 3.21 -5.94
C GLY A 78 -23.20 1.75 -6.31
N LYS A 79 -22.72 1.52 -7.53
CA LYS A 79 -22.51 0.18 -8.13
C LYS A 79 -21.38 -0.65 -7.50
N PHE A 80 -20.58 -0.05 -6.62
CA PHE A 80 -19.49 -0.74 -5.93
C PHE A 80 -19.95 -1.48 -4.67
N TYR A 81 -21.13 -1.16 -4.18
CA TYR A 81 -21.73 -1.77 -2.99
C TYR A 81 -22.48 -3.09 -3.32
N ASN A 82 -22.25 -4.11 -2.51
CA ASN A 82 -22.98 -5.37 -2.55
C ASN A 82 -23.95 -5.42 -1.37
N GLU A 83 -25.24 -5.30 -1.64
CA GLU A 83 -26.31 -5.27 -0.62
C GLU A 83 -26.40 -6.56 0.20
N THR A 84 -26.08 -7.70 -0.41
CA THR A 84 -26.18 -9.01 0.25
C THR A 84 -25.03 -9.29 1.21
N GLY A 85 -23.84 -8.72 0.99
CA GLY A 85 -22.63 -8.98 1.79
C GLY A 85 -22.19 -7.82 2.66
N GLN A 86 -22.80 -6.64 2.55
CA GLN A 86 -22.33 -5.40 3.19
C GLN A 86 -20.85 -5.10 2.91
N THR A 87 -20.38 -5.48 1.74
CA THR A 87 -19.00 -5.37 1.29
C THR A 87 -18.95 -4.72 -0.09
N SER A 88 -17.76 -4.46 -0.60
CA SER A 88 -17.60 -4.11 -2.02
C SER A 88 -17.94 -5.31 -2.91
N ASN A 89 -18.38 -5.04 -4.13
CA ASN A 89 -18.47 -6.08 -5.15
C ASN A 89 -17.11 -6.70 -5.44
N ASP A 90 -17.11 -7.96 -5.87
CA ASP A 90 -15.89 -8.67 -6.20
C ASP A 90 -15.12 -7.98 -7.34
N ILE A 91 -13.82 -7.96 -7.21
CA ILE A 91 -12.92 -7.50 -8.27
C ILE A 91 -13.03 -8.43 -9.49
N GLN A 92 -12.80 -7.89 -10.68
CA GLN A 92 -12.80 -8.69 -11.88
C GLN A 92 -11.76 -9.82 -11.80
N SER A 93 -12.10 -10.98 -12.33
CA SER A 93 -11.19 -12.15 -12.38
C SER A 93 -9.86 -11.85 -13.06
N THR A 94 -9.85 -10.87 -13.97
CA THR A 94 -8.65 -10.36 -14.66
C THR A 94 -7.71 -9.55 -13.75
N ALA A 95 -8.21 -8.99 -12.65
CA ALA A 95 -7.42 -8.26 -11.66
C ALA A 95 -6.87 -9.16 -10.54
N SER A 96 -7.32 -10.42 -10.47
CA SER A 96 -6.93 -11.37 -9.43
C SER A 96 -5.50 -11.87 -9.65
N ILE A 97 -4.67 -11.77 -8.60
CA ILE A 97 -3.26 -12.21 -8.58
C ILE A 97 -3.13 -13.57 -7.89
N LYS A 98 -4.14 -14.43 -8.00
CA LYS A 98 -4.12 -15.74 -7.35
C LYS A 98 -3.09 -16.65 -8.01
N MET A 99 -2.22 -17.21 -7.19
CA MET A 99 -1.15 -18.09 -7.60
C MET A 99 -1.57 -19.56 -7.40
N PHE A 100 -1.13 -20.43 -8.32
CA PHE A 100 -1.25 -21.89 -8.15
C PHE A 100 -2.69 -22.45 -8.01
N GLN A 101 -3.66 -21.93 -8.76
CA GLN A 101 -5.01 -22.51 -8.77
C GLN A 101 -5.01 -24.04 -9.10
N GLY A 102 -4.05 -24.50 -9.90
CA GLY A 102 -3.87 -25.92 -10.19
C GLY A 102 -3.40 -26.78 -9.00
N LEU A 103 -2.58 -26.23 -8.11
CA LEU A 103 -2.10 -26.93 -6.91
C LEU A 103 -3.12 -26.97 -5.77
N ARG A 104 -4.10 -26.09 -5.81
CA ARG A 104 -5.25 -26.07 -4.89
C ARG A 104 -6.11 -27.31 -5.03
N ASN A 105 -6.10 -27.96 -6.21
CA ASN A 105 -6.80 -29.21 -6.50
C ASN A 105 -5.90 -30.45 -6.38
N SER A 106 -4.71 -30.35 -5.76
CA SER A 106 -3.83 -31.48 -5.60
C SER A 106 -4.40 -32.52 -4.63
N SER A 107 -4.13 -33.79 -4.91
CA SER A 107 -4.58 -34.93 -4.09
C SER A 107 -3.85 -35.05 -2.74
N ILE A 108 -2.84 -34.22 -2.48
CA ILE A 108 -2.05 -34.25 -1.25
C ILE A 108 -2.68 -33.27 -0.25
N PRO A 109 -3.22 -33.74 0.92
CA PRO A 109 -3.93 -32.90 1.89
C PRO A 109 -3.10 -31.70 2.37
N PHE A 110 -1.83 -31.93 2.70
CA PHE A 110 -0.92 -30.87 3.18
C PHE A 110 -0.70 -29.75 2.14
N VAL A 111 -0.54 -30.12 0.86
CA VAL A 111 -0.38 -29.17 -0.24
C VAL A 111 -1.68 -28.41 -0.47
N LYS A 112 -2.81 -29.10 -0.43
CA LYS A 112 -4.13 -28.50 -0.54
C LYS A 112 -4.39 -27.49 0.57
N ASP A 113 -4.12 -27.82 1.81
CA ASP A 113 -4.34 -26.95 2.97
C ASP A 113 -3.39 -25.75 2.97
N PHE A 114 -2.13 -25.95 2.59
CA PHE A 114 -1.15 -24.87 2.47
C PHE A 114 -1.49 -23.88 1.34
N PHE A 115 -1.93 -24.38 0.18
CA PHE A 115 -2.32 -23.52 -0.97
C PHE A 115 -3.82 -23.14 -0.96
N SER A 116 -4.62 -23.62 0.00
CA SER A 116 -5.97 -23.11 0.25
C SER A 116 -5.97 -21.76 0.94
N ALA A 117 -4.91 -21.44 1.69
CA ALA A 117 -4.62 -20.07 2.08
C ALA A 117 -4.44 -19.23 0.81
N ASP A 118 -5.02 -18.04 0.76
CA ASP A 118 -4.95 -17.13 -0.40
C ASP A 118 -3.51 -16.62 -0.62
N ILE A 119 -2.62 -17.54 -1.03
CA ILE A 119 -1.24 -17.22 -1.37
C ILE A 119 -1.23 -16.50 -2.72
N ASN A 120 -0.89 -15.23 -2.69
CA ASN A 120 -0.86 -14.34 -3.83
C ASN A 120 0.57 -14.01 -4.25
N PHE A 121 0.77 -13.67 -5.53
CA PHE A 121 2.03 -13.07 -6.00
C PHE A 121 2.47 -11.86 -5.19
N GLY A 122 1.57 -11.24 -4.42
CA GLY A 122 1.87 -10.15 -3.51
C GLY A 122 2.96 -10.46 -2.49
N ILE A 123 3.09 -11.72 -2.03
CA ILE A 123 4.15 -12.13 -1.10
C ILE A 123 5.53 -12.00 -1.76
N ILE A 124 5.66 -12.46 -3.00
CA ILE A 124 6.92 -12.35 -3.76
C ILE A 124 7.25 -10.88 -4.00
N LEU A 125 6.24 -10.08 -4.40
CA LEU A 125 6.40 -8.65 -4.58
C LEU A 125 6.85 -7.96 -3.28
N ALA A 126 6.25 -8.31 -2.14
CA ALA A 126 6.63 -7.76 -0.83
C ALA A 126 8.09 -8.07 -0.47
N ILE A 127 8.55 -9.29 -0.72
CA ILE A 127 9.94 -9.70 -0.49
C ILE A 127 10.90 -8.90 -1.39
N ILE A 128 10.57 -8.77 -2.69
CA ILE A 128 11.37 -7.97 -3.63
C ILE A 128 11.44 -6.52 -3.17
N LEU A 129 10.31 -5.93 -2.80
CA LEU A 129 10.26 -4.55 -2.30
C LEU A 129 11.05 -4.38 -1.01
N ALA A 130 11.03 -5.36 -0.09
CA ALA A 130 11.85 -5.33 1.13
C ALA A 130 13.34 -5.28 0.80
N PHE A 131 13.81 -6.08 -0.17
CA PHE A 131 15.19 -6.02 -0.63
C PHE A 131 15.53 -4.69 -1.30
N VAL A 132 14.65 -4.15 -2.13
CA VAL A 132 14.84 -2.83 -2.78
C VAL A 132 14.96 -1.73 -1.73
N VAL A 133 14.06 -1.68 -0.75
CA VAL A 133 14.09 -0.70 0.34
C VAL A 133 15.35 -0.87 1.18
N TYR A 134 15.73 -2.10 1.52
CA TYR A 134 16.98 -2.38 2.23
C TYR A 134 18.21 -1.84 1.47
N TYR A 135 18.26 -2.10 0.17
CA TYR A 135 19.35 -1.61 -0.68
C TYR A 135 19.38 -0.08 -0.75
N LEU A 136 18.22 0.55 -0.98
CA LEU A 136 18.10 2.01 -1.01
C LEU A 136 18.55 2.65 0.29
N LEU A 137 18.10 2.14 1.43
CA LEU A 137 18.44 2.71 2.74
C LEU A 137 19.91 2.49 3.15
N ASN A 138 20.54 1.39 2.73
CA ASN A 138 21.87 1.03 3.22
C ASN A 138 22.99 1.27 2.19
N LYS A 139 22.64 1.40 0.92
CA LYS A 139 23.63 1.44 -0.17
C LYS A 139 23.54 2.70 -1.04
N THR A 140 22.63 3.65 -0.74
CA THR A 140 22.51 4.89 -1.50
C THR A 140 22.74 6.13 -0.65
N SER A 141 23.20 7.23 -1.28
CA SER A 141 23.39 8.52 -0.62
C SER A 141 22.08 9.07 -0.05
N LYS A 142 20.97 8.87 -0.76
CA LYS A 142 19.62 9.26 -0.27
C LYS A 142 19.21 8.48 0.97
N GLY A 143 19.52 7.19 1.02
CA GLY A 143 19.29 6.38 2.21
C GLY A 143 20.08 6.85 3.42
N TYR A 144 21.31 7.30 3.20
CA TYR A 144 22.14 7.90 4.24
C TYR A 144 21.53 9.22 4.74
N GLU A 145 21.16 10.13 3.84
CA GLU A 145 20.51 11.39 4.19
C GLU A 145 19.22 11.17 5.02
N LEU A 146 18.34 10.25 4.56
CA LEU A 146 17.11 9.89 5.27
C LEU A 146 17.37 9.36 6.68
N LYS A 147 18.38 8.50 6.84
CA LYS A 147 18.78 7.99 8.16
C LYS A 147 19.34 9.08 9.06
N ALA A 148 20.20 9.95 8.52
CA ALA A 148 20.80 11.03 9.28
C ALA A 148 19.73 12.00 9.80
N VAL A 149 18.78 12.40 8.94
CA VAL A 149 17.64 13.26 9.32
C VAL A 149 16.74 12.56 10.32
N GLY A 150 16.48 11.25 10.14
CA GLY A 150 15.65 10.47 11.07
C GLY A 150 16.25 10.31 12.47
N LEU A 151 17.58 10.28 12.59
CA LEU A 151 18.29 10.19 13.87
C LEU A 151 18.33 11.53 14.59
N ASN A 152 18.74 12.58 13.92
CA ASN A 152 18.81 13.94 14.47
C ASN A 152 18.78 14.98 13.34
N PRO A 153 17.61 15.65 13.12
CA PRO A 153 17.48 16.66 12.09
C PRO A 153 18.49 17.82 12.21
N ASN A 154 18.75 18.29 13.43
CA ASN A 154 19.67 19.40 13.66
C ASN A 154 21.12 19.01 13.31
N ALA A 155 21.55 17.81 13.72
CA ALA A 155 22.88 17.31 13.37
C ALA A 155 23.04 17.08 11.85
N ALA A 156 21.99 16.63 11.18
CA ALA A 156 21.96 16.46 9.73
C ALA A 156 22.09 17.80 9.00
N GLU A 157 21.41 18.84 9.47
CA GLU A 157 21.53 20.21 8.93
C GLU A 157 22.93 20.77 9.05
N PHE A 158 23.59 20.60 10.22
CA PHE A 158 24.99 20.97 10.40
C PHE A 158 25.94 20.20 9.45
N GLY A 159 25.58 18.97 9.09
CA GLY A 159 26.28 18.17 8.09
C GLY A 159 26.00 18.57 6.64
N GLY A 160 25.22 19.63 6.40
CA GLY A 160 24.88 20.12 5.06
C GLY A 160 23.76 19.34 4.35
N ILE A 161 23.02 18.50 5.06
CA ILE A 161 21.89 17.74 4.53
C ILE A 161 20.62 18.61 4.56
N ASN A 162 19.94 18.72 3.43
CA ASN A 162 18.69 19.45 3.35
C ASN A 162 17.57 18.68 4.07
N VAL A 163 17.27 19.08 5.31
CA VAL A 163 16.26 18.44 6.17
C VAL A 163 14.86 18.53 5.55
N GLY A 164 14.50 19.69 4.96
CA GLY A 164 13.17 19.89 4.39
C GLY A 164 12.85 18.99 3.18
N SER A 165 13.87 18.52 2.45
CA SER A 165 13.66 17.59 1.32
C SER A 165 13.70 16.11 1.73
N ASN A 166 14.09 15.81 2.97
CA ASN A 166 14.24 14.45 3.51
C ASN A 166 13.27 14.14 4.66
N LEU A 167 12.38 15.06 4.99
CA LEU A 167 11.22 14.89 5.87
C LEU A 167 9.99 14.52 5.06
#